data_3a50f730f1198ce059df343928c02006
#
_entry.id   3a50f730f1198ce059df343928c02006
#
_cell.length_a   1.000
_cell.length_b   1.000
_cell.length_c   1.000
_cell.angle_alpha   90.00
_cell.angle_beta   90.00
_cell.angle_gamma   90.00
#
_symmetry.space_group_name_H-M   'P 1'
#
loop_
_entity.id
_entity.type
_entity.pdbx_description
1 polymer ?
#
loop_
_entity_poly.entity_id
_entity_poly.type
_entity_poly.pdbx_seq_one_letter_code
_entity_poly.pdbx_strand_id
1 'polypeptide(L)'
;LVSFAVTTDQVGHIVSPEFKGAGHPVVWLCPEYGPDGLPVAASLKKVYQSVNRLMKKGKVLAAYTATFGGVAEAVLKMALGNGIGFRFDEGCTLDELFAYSYGSFVLELTEQEEIGLPLGVTTEESIPLQELQEAYEGKLEPIYPCNIAQDQKEIPTLSAHGDSWKKPLIKAAKPRVLIPVFPGTNCEYDAAKAMAAAGAEPEIVVIKNLTAGAIAQSMEHVAQRLAQ
;
A
#
# COMPACT_ATOMS: atom_id res chain seq x y z
N LEU A 1 2.36 -2.74 16.32
CA LEU A 1 2.46 -4.09 15.74
C LEU A 1 2.37 -4.00 14.22
N VAL A 2 3.33 -4.57 13.52
CA VAL A 2 3.34 -4.64 12.07
C VAL A 2 3.38 -6.11 11.66
N SER A 3 2.49 -6.53 10.76
CA SER A 3 2.43 -7.88 10.22
C SER A 3 2.59 -7.83 8.71
N PHE A 4 3.38 -8.75 8.17
CA PHE A 4 3.53 -8.96 6.74
C PHE A 4 3.08 -10.36 6.38
N ALA A 5 2.25 -10.46 5.35
CA ALA A 5 1.89 -11.73 4.75
C ALA A 5 2.20 -11.67 3.26
N VAL A 6 2.95 -12.64 2.76
CA VAL A 6 3.37 -12.72 1.36
C VAL A 6 2.94 -14.06 0.79
N THR A 7 2.35 -14.02 -0.38
CA THR A 7 2.01 -15.21 -1.16
C THR A 7 2.29 -14.95 -2.64
N THR A 8 2.19 -15.98 -3.45
CA THR A 8 2.34 -15.89 -4.90
C THR A 8 1.10 -16.46 -5.58
N ASP A 9 0.68 -15.84 -6.69
CA ASP A 9 -0.38 -16.36 -7.55
C ASP A 9 -0.08 -15.97 -9.02
N GLN A 10 -0.90 -16.46 -9.95
CA GLN A 10 -0.81 -16.06 -11.36
C GLN A 10 -1.39 -14.66 -11.53
N VAL A 11 -0.72 -13.83 -12.34
CA VAL A 11 -1.13 -12.43 -12.57
C VAL A 11 -2.59 -12.31 -13.03
N GLY A 12 -3.06 -13.25 -13.86
CA GLY A 12 -4.45 -13.27 -14.34
C GLY A 12 -5.51 -13.57 -13.27
N HIS A 13 -5.10 -13.96 -12.06
CA HIS A 13 -6.01 -14.16 -10.92
C HIS A 13 -6.08 -12.96 -9.98
N ILE A 14 -5.28 -11.94 -10.23
CA ILE A 14 -5.20 -10.75 -9.37
C ILE A 14 -6.06 -9.65 -9.96
N VAL A 15 -6.91 -9.05 -9.14
CA VAL A 15 -7.75 -7.91 -9.51
C VAL A 15 -7.40 -6.71 -8.63
N SER A 16 -7.54 -5.52 -9.20
CA SER A 16 -7.38 -4.27 -8.45
C SER A 16 -8.71 -3.84 -7.81
N PRO A 17 -8.68 -2.93 -6.83
CA PRO A 17 -9.85 -2.63 -6.02
C PRO A 17 -10.88 -1.71 -6.69
N GLU A 18 -10.52 -0.88 -7.66
CA GLU A 18 -11.43 0.08 -8.29
C GLU A 18 -12.46 -0.59 -9.21
N PHE A 19 -13.69 -0.06 -9.27
CA PHE A 19 -14.73 -0.50 -10.21
C PHE A 19 -14.27 -0.39 -11.66
N LYS A 20 -14.65 -1.36 -12.50
CA LYS A 20 -14.17 -1.48 -13.89
C LYS A 20 -15.14 -0.94 -14.94
N GLY A 21 -16.43 -0.87 -14.63
CA GLY A 21 -17.41 -0.39 -15.59
C GLY A 21 -18.80 -0.23 -14.94
N ALA A 22 -19.71 0.37 -15.67
CA ALA A 22 -21.10 0.52 -15.24
C ALA A 22 -21.94 -0.73 -15.58
N GLY A 23 -23.00 -0.94 -14.82
CA GLY A 23 -23.96 -2.04 -15.03
C GLY A 23 -23.55 -3.37 -14.41
N HIS A 24 -22.46 -3.43 -13.67
CA HIS A 24 -22.01 -4.65 -13.03
C HIS A 24 -22.64 -4.85 -11.65
N PRO A 25 -23.07 -6.08 -11.31
CA PRO A 25 -23.57 -6.39 -9.98
C PRO A 25 -22.44 -6.39 -8.96
N VAL A 26 -22.76 -5.87 -7.77
CA VAL A 26 -21.82 -5.85 -6.64
C VAL A 26 -22.42 -6.59 -5.47
N VAL A 27 -21.63 -7.44 -4.85
CA VAL A 27 -22.04 -8.27 -3.72
C VAL A 27 -21.14 -8.06 -2.52
N TRP A 28 -21.71 -8.27 -1.33
CA TRP A 28 -21.00 -8.22 -0.07
C TRP A 28 -20.95 -9.62 0.56
N LEU A 29 -19.73 -10.14 0.73
CA LEU A 29 -19.47 -11.40 1.41
C LEU A 29 -18.99 -11.11 2.82
N CYS A 30 -19.80 -11.42 3.81
CA CYS A 30 -19.53 -11.14 5.21
C CYS A 30 -19.36 -12.45 6.01
N PRO A 31 -18.33 -12.58 6.87
CA PRO A 31 -18.25 -13.68 7.80
C PRO A 31 -19.25 -13.51 8.95
N GLU A 32 -19.55 -14.59 9.67
CA GLU A 32 -20.20 -14.54 10.96
C GLU A 32 -19.26 -13.95 12.02
N TYR A 33 -19.83 -13.21 12.99
CA TYR A 33 -19.08 -12.65 14.12
C TYR A 33 -19.47 -13.32 15.42
N GLY A 34 -18.47 -13.51 16.27
CA GLY A 34 -18.66 -13.98 17.63
C GLY A 34 -19.18 -12.89 18.58
N PRO A 35 -19.52 -13.27 19.83
CA PRO A 35 -19.99 -12.31 20.83
C PRO A 35 -18.89 -11.29 21.24
N ASP A 36 -17.64 -11.56 20.92
CA ASP A 36 -16.49 -10.68 21.08
C ASP A 36 -16.28 -9.69 19.92
N GLY A 37 -17.17 -9.74 18.90
CA GLY A 37 -17.09 -8.92 17.69
C GLY A 37 -16.01 -9.37 16.69
N LEU A 38 -15.33 -10.49 16.93
CA LEU A 38 -14.34 -11.02 16.01
C LEU A 38 -14.97 -11.96 14.98
N PRO A 39 -14.44 -12.01 13.74
CA PRO A 39 -14.90 -12.97 12.75
C PRO A 39 -14.70 -14.42 13.20
N VAL A 40 -15.73 -15.24 13.08
CA VAL A 40 -15.62 -16.68 13.34
C VAL A 40 -14.72 -17.31 12.29
N ALA A 41 -13.61 -17.91 12.73
CA ALA A 41 -12.55 -18.42 11.84
C ALA A 41 -13.06 -19.38 10.74
N ALA A 42 -14.00 -20.25 11.07
CA ALA A 42 -14.58 -21.18 10.09
C ALA A 42 -15.41 -20.46 9.01
N SER A 43 -16.16 -19.44 9.38
CA SER A 43 -16.94 -18.60 8.46
C SER A 43 -16.01 -17.73 7.62
N LEU A 44 -15.01 -17.08 8.23
CA LEU A 44 -14.00 -16.28 7.54
C LEU A 44 -13.26 -17.11 6.46
N LYS A 45 -12.88 -18.34 6.79
CA LYS A 45 -12.25 -19.25 5.83
C LYS A 45 -13.16 -19.56 4.64
N LYS A 46 -14.47 -19.74 4.86
CA LYS A 46 -15.44 -19.95 3.78
C LYS A 46 -15.56 -18.73 2.86
N VAL A 47 -15.57 -17.52 3.43
CA VAL A 47 -15.55 -16.26 2.65
C VAL A 47 -14.32 -16.22 1.76
N TYR A 48 -13.12 -16.40 2.30
CA TYR A 48 -11.88 -16.38 1.53
C TYR A 48 -11.81 -17.43 0.43
N GLN A 49 -12.29 -18.65 0.72
CA GLN A 49 -12.37 -19.73 -0.28
C GLN A 49 -13.33 -19.38 -1.41
N SER A 50 -14.45 -18.72 -1.10
CA SER A 50 -15.44 -18.31 -2.10
C SER A 50 -14.90 -17.21 -3.00
N VAL A 51 -14.28 -16.18 -2.41
CA VAL A 51 -13.61 -15.10 -3.17
C VAL A 51 -12.53 -15.66 -4.09
N ASN A 52 -11.63 -16.48 -3.56
CA ASN A 52 -10.54 -17.07 -4.34
C ASN A 52 -11.07 -17.94 -5.49
N ARG A 53 -12.14 -18.72 -5.27
CA ARG A 53 -12.79 -19.52 -6.31
C ARG A 53 -13.37 -18.67 -7.43
N LEU A 54 -14.03 -17.56 -7.10
CA LEU A 54 -14.60 -16.64 -8.09
C LEU A 54 -13.51 -15.91 -8.88
N MET A 55 -12.46 -15.47 -8.21
CA MET A 55 -11.29 -14.83 -8.86
C MET A 55 -10.63 -15.79 -9.84
N LYS A 56 -10.37 -17.04 -9.46
CA LYS A 56 -9.80 -18.06 -10.35
C LYS A 56 -10.68 -18.42 -11.54
N LYS A 57 -12.00 -18.21 -11.43
CA LYS A 57 -12.94 -18.38 -12.53
C LYS A 57 -13.07 -17.15 -13.42
N GLY A 58 -12.37 -16.05 -13.12
CA GLY A 58 -12.46 -14.79 -13.84
C GLY A 58 -13.82 -14.08 -13.67
N LYS A 59 -14.56 -14.37 -12.60
CA LYS A 59 -15.89 -13.79 -12.33
C LYS A 59 -15.85 -12.53 -11.51
N VAL A 60 -14.70 -12.17 -10.94
CA VAL A 60 -14.50 -10.95 -10.16
C VAL A 60 -13.74 -9.93 -11.00
N LEU A 61 -14.29 -8.75 -11.14
CA LEU A 61 -13.68 -7.62 -11.85
C LEU A 61 -12.87 -6.74 -10.88
N ALA A 62 -13.40 -6.51 -9.69
CA ALA A 62 -12.76 -5.76 -8.63
C ALA A 62 -13.11 -6.34 -7.25
N ALA A 63 -12.20 -6.20 -6.29
CA ALA A 63 -12.38 -6.69 -4.93
C ALA A 63 -11.79 -5.71 -3.92
N TYR A 64 -12.54 -5.42 -2.86
CA TYR A 64 -12.08 -4.59 -1.75
C TYR A 64 -12.50 -5.22 -0.41
N THR A 65 -11.70 -4.99 0.62
CA THR A 65 -12.02 -5.44 1.99
C THR A 65 -12.56 -4.28 2.80
N ALA A 66 -13.71 -4.47 3.48
CA ALA A 66 -14.24 -3.45 4.37
C ALA A 66 -13.28 -3.18 5.54
N THR A 67 -13.05 -1.90 5.83
CA THR A 67 -12.19 -1.43 6.90
C THR A 67 -12.99 -0.62 7.92
N PHE A 68 -12.40 0.39 8.54
CA PHE A 68 -13.00 1.15 9.63
C PHE A 68 -14.34 1.83 9.26
N GLY A 69 -14.47 2.32 8.03
CA GLY A 69 -15.70 2.95 7.53
C GLY A 69 -16.74 1.99 6.96
N GLY A 70 -16.56 0.68 7.16
CA GLY A 70 -17.49 -0.35 6.72
C GLY A 70 -17.55 -0.52 5.19
N VAL A 71 -18.67 -1.03 4.74
CA VAL A 71 -18.96 -1.26 3.31
C VAL A 71 -19.11 0.05 2.55
N ALA A 72 -19.65 1.10 3.20
CA ALA A 72 -19.77 2.43 2.59
C ALA A 72 -18.42 3.00 2.18
N GLU A 73 -17.40 2.91 3.04
CA GLU A 73 -16.04 3.33 2.72
C GLU A 73 -15.45 2.48 1.58
N ALA A 74 -15.68 1.17 1.61
CA ALA A 74 -15.21 0.27 0.55
C ALA A 74 -15.76 0.67 -0.82
N VAL A 75 -17.08 0.86 -0.92
CA VAL A 75 -17.76 1.28 -2.16
C VAL A 75 -17.26 2.65 -2.62
N LEU A 76 -17.12 3.62 -1.70
CA LEU A 76 -16.58 4.95 -2.03
C LEU A 76 -15.18 4.84 -2.66
N LYS A 77 -14.29 4.09 -2.04
CA LYS A 77 -12.92 3.92 -2.56
C LYS A 77 -12.86 3.19 -3.89
N MET A 78 -13.71 2.18 -4.07
CA MET A 78 -13.85 1.49 -5.35
C MET A 78 -14.40 2.42 -6.45
N ALA A 79 -15.32 3.32 -6.12
CA ALA A 79 -15.89 4.30 -7.04
C ALA A 79 -14.89 5.39 -7.44
N LEU A 80 -14.11 5.93 -6.47
CA LEU A 80 -13.15 7.01 -6.71
C LEU A 80 -12.05 6.62 -7.70
N GLY A 81 -11.62 5.36 -7.72
CA GLY A 81 -10.47 4.90 -8.51
C GLY A 81 -10.61 5.18 -10.02
N ASN A 82 -11.79 4.89 -10.60
CA ASN A 82 -12.09 5.10 -12.02
C ASN A 82 -13.26 6.07 -12.26
N GLY A 83 -13.75 6.74 -11.22
CA GLY A 83 -14.87 7.67 -11.34
C GLY A 83 -16.21 7.00 -11.69
N ILE A 84 -16.36 5.72 -11.35
CA ILE A 84 -17.57 4.94 -11.65
C ILE A 84 -18.54 5.05 -10.48
N GLY A 85 -19.78 5.46 -10.76
CA GLY A 85 -20.82 5.62 -9.76
C GLY A 85 -21.33 4.28 -9.22
N PHE A 86 -22.11 4.36 -8.16
CA PHE A 86 -22.71 3.18 -7.54
C PHE A 86 -24.12 3.50 -7.02
N ARG A 87 -25.05 2.58 -7.20
CA ARG A 87 -26.39 2.64 -6.63
C ARG A 87 -26.60 1.44 -5.71
N PHE A 88 -26.82 1.73 -4.44
CA PHE A 88 -27.17 0.70 -3.46
C PHE A 88 -28.57 0.14 -3.72
N ASP A 89 -28.77 -1.13 -3.41
CA ASP A 89 -30.08 -1.74 -3.38
C ASP A 89 -30.94 -1.16 -2.24
N GLU A 90 -32.25 -1.10 -2.45
CA GLU A 90 -33.19 -0.49 -1.49
C GLU A 90 -33.22 -1.17 -0.10
N GLY A 91 -32.74 -2.41 -0.02
CA GLY A 91 -32.67 -3.16 1.23
C GLY A 91 -31.44 -2.78 2.10
N CYS A 92 -30.49 -1.99 1.61
CA CYS A 92 -29.29 -1.60 2.35
C CYS A 92 -29.60 -0.45 3.31
N THR A 93 -29.38 -0.65 4.60
CA THR A 93 -29.52 0.41 5.60
C THR A 93 -28.20 1.11 5.88
N LEU A 94 -28.24 2.40 6.28
CA LEU A 94 -27.03 3.14 6.64
C LEU A 94 -26.27 2.47 7.80
N ASP A 95 -27.00 1.95 8.79
CA ASP A 95 -26.39 1.29 9.93
C ASP A 95 -25.59 0.04 9.51
N GLU A 96 -26.09 -0.73 8.55
CA GLU A 96 -25.36 -1.90 8.01
C GLU A 96 -24.16 -1.47 7.17
N LEU A 97 -24.31 -0.45 6.33
CA LEU A 97 -23.24 0.02 5.44
C LEU A 97 -22.05 0.61 6.20
N PHE A 98 -22.29 1.26 7.34
CA PHE A 98 -21.25 1.83 8.20
C PHE A 98 -20.87 0.92 9.38
N ALA A 99 -21.48 -0.26 9.49
CA ALA A 99 -21.16 -1.22 10.53
C ALA A 99 -19.72 -1.78 10.39
N TYR A 100 -19.23 -2.23 11.53
CA TYR A 100 -17.99 -2.99 11.60
C TYR A 100 -18.13 -4.32 10.83
N SER A 101 -17.26 -4.53 9.85
CA SER A 101 -17.34 -5.70 8.98
C SER A 101 -15.97 -6.24 8.53
N TYR A 102 -14.99 -6.25 9.44
CA TYR A 102 -13.65 -6.77 9.14
C TYR A 102 -13.69 -8.24 8.69
N GLY A 103 -12.90 -8.54 7.66
CA GLY A 103 -12.86 -9.87 7.04
C GLY A 103 -13.92 -10.07 5.96
N SER A 104 -14.79 -9.08 5.72
CA SER A 104 -15.72 -9.08 4.59
C SER A 104 -15.08 -8.56 3.32
N PHE A 105 -15.70 -8.89 2.18
CA PHE A 105 -15.31 -8.43 0.84
C PHE A 105 -16.48 -7.79 0.12
N VAL A 106 -16.20 -6.70 -0.57
CA VAL A 106 -17.06 -6.12 -1.60
C VAL A 106 -16.48 -6.54 -2.95
N LEU A 107 -17.28 -7.20 -3.78
CA LEU A 107 -16.88 -7.73 -5.08
C LEU A 107 -17.74 -7.15 -6.18
N GLU A 108 -17.10 -6.58 -7.21
CA GLU A 108 -17.72 -6.32 -8.51
C GLU A 108 -17.62 -7.57 -9.35
N LEU A 109 -18.74 -8.03 -9.91
CA LEU A 109 -18.83 -9.29 -10.64
C LEU A 109 -19.10 -9.06 -12.12
N THR A 110 -18.67 -9.99 -12.98
CA THR A 110 -18.98 -9.98 -14.41
C THR A 110 -20.46 -10.22 -14.70
N GLU A 111 -21.13 -10.98 -13.84
CA GLU A 111 -22.54 -11.36 -13.95
C GLU A 111 -23.11 -11.64 -12.56
N GLN A 112 -24.43 -11.71 -12.45
CA GLN A 112 -25.10 -12.04 -11.20
C GLN A 112 -24.75 -13.45 -10.74
N GLU A 113 -24.33 -13.58 -9.50
CA GLU A 113 -24.01 -14.84 -8.83
C GLU A 113 -24.86 -15.01 -7.57
N GLU A 114 -25.25 -16.23 -7.27
CA GLU A 114 -25.93 -16.58 -6.01
C GLU A 114 -24.92 -16.70 -4.87
N ILE A 115 -24.29 -15.57 -4.50
CA ILE A 115 -23.27 -15.52 -3.46
C ILE A 115 -23.30 -14.20 -2.71
N GLY A 116 -23.14 -14.25 -1.39
CA GLY A 116 -23.15 -13.06 -0.56
C GLY A 116 -24.50 -12.36 -0.53
N LEU A 117 -24.49 -11.12 -0.07
CA LEU A 117 -25.64 -10.24 -0.06
C LEU A 117 -25.54 -9.29 -1.27
N PRO A 118 -26.61 -9.14 -2.06
CA PRO A 118 -26.65 -8.12 -3.09
C PRO A 118 -26.45 -6.74 -2.45
N LEU A 119 -25.53 -5.95 -2.98
CA LEU A 119 -25.23 -4.63 -2.45
C LEU A 119 -25.74 -3.53 -3.37
N GLY A 120 -25.79 -3.79 -4.67
CA GLY A 120 -26.23 -2.86 -5.67
C GLY A 120 -25.56 -3.07 -7.02
N VAL A 121 -25.53 -2.01 -7.81
CA VAL A 121 -25.00 -2.04 -9.18
C VAL A 121 -24.14 -0.79 -9.45
N THR A 122 -23.06 -0.95 -10.20
CA THR A 122 -22.24 0.15 -10.70
C THR A 122 -23.01 0.96 -11.74
N THR A 123 -22.80 2.28 -11.79
CA THR A 123 -23.55 3.19 -12.67
C THR A 123 -22.64 4.12 -13.47
N GLU A 124 -23.11 4.60 -14.63
CA GLU A 124 -22.41 5.64 -15.38
C GLU A 124 -22.58 7.03 -14.73
N GLU A 125 -23.70 7.25 -14.05
CA GLU A 125 -23.92 8.49 -13.31
C GLU A 125 -23.01 8.49 -12.07
N SER A 126 -22.05 9.38 -12.09
CA SER A 126 -21.24 9.60 -10.89
C SER A 126 -22.14 10.21 -9.81
N ILE A 127 -22.15 9.63 -8.63
CA ILE A 127 -22.34 10.37 -7.38
C ILE A 127 -21.42 11.61 -7.50
N PRO A 128 -21.67 12.74 -6.82
CA PRO A 128 -20.72 13.86 -6.81
C PRO A 128 -19.38 13.41 -6.21
N LEU A 129 -18.65 12.62 -6.98
CA LEU A 129 -17.37 12.02 -6.60
C LEU A 129 -16.40 13.11 -6.19
N GLN A 130 -16.47 14.27 -6.83
CA GLN A 130 -15.64 15.41 -6.49
C GLN A 130 -15.93 15.92 -5.06
N GLU A 131 -17.20 16.08 -4.69
CA GLU A 131 -17.58 16.53 -3.34
C GLU A 131 -17.16 15.51 -2.28
N LEU A 132 -17.32 14.21 -2.59
CA LEU A 132 -16.92 13.12 -1.69
C LEU A 132 -15.41 13.03 -1.55
N GLN A 133 -14.68 13.21 -2.64
CA GLN A 133 -13.22 13.24 -2.63
C GLN A 133 -12.71 14.43 -1.83
N GLU A 134 -13.25 15.63 -2.07
CA GLU A 134 -12.90 16.83 -1.32
C GLU A 134 -13.19 16.67 0.18
N ALA A 135 -14.33 16.08 0.55
CA ALA A 135 -14.66 15.79 1.95
C ALA A 135 -13.72 14.74 2.58
N TYR A 136 -13.32 13.73 1.81
CA TYR A 136 -12.41 12.68 2.28
C TYR A 136 -10.99 13.19 2.45
N GLU A 137 -10.46 13.90 1.47
CA GLU A 137 -9.09 14.44 1.47
C GLU A 137 -8.99 15.68 2.38
N GLY A 138 -9.98 16.55 2.38
CA GLY A 138 -9.99 17.79 3.14
C GLY A 138 -9.85 17.62 4.64
N LYS A 139 -10.19 16.46 5.18
CA LYS A 139 -10.02 16.15 6.60
C LYS A 139 -8.56 16.22 7.07
N LEU A 140 -7.62 15.82 6.24
CA LEU A 140 -6.19 15.82 6.53
C LEU A 140 -5.43 16.95 5.81
N GLU A 141 -6.07 17.68 4.91
CA GLU A 141 -5.45 18.74 4.11
C GLU A 141 -4.67 19.78 4.93
N PRO A 142 -5.15 20.23 6.12
CA PRO A 142 -4.39 21.16 6.95
C PRO A 142 -3.08 20.62 7.52
N ILE A 143 -2.96 19.28 7.62
CA ILE A 143 -1.81 18.60 8.24
C ILE A 143 -0.92 17.97 7.16
N TYR A 144 -1.55 17.44 6.12
CA TYR A 144 -0.88 16.75 5.03
C TYR A 144 -1.52 17.14 3.69
N PRO A 145 -1.15 18.29 3.13
CA PRO A 145 -1.82 18.82 1.95
C PRO A 145 -1.59 17.93 0.71
N CYS A 146 -2.67 17.60 0.02
CA CYS A 146 -2.65 16.92 -1.26
C CYS A 146 -2.20 17.87 -2.39
N ASN A 147 -2.55 19.16 -2.26
CA ASN A 147 -2.19 20.21 -3.19
C ASN A 147 -1.20 21.17 -2.54
N ILE A 148 0.06 20.99 -2.84
CA ILE A 148 1.08 21.97 -2.47
C ILE A 148 1.00 23.12 -3.48
N ALA A 149 0.79 24.36 -2.98
CA ALA A 149 0.88 25.54 -3.81
C ALA A 149 2.24 25.51 -4.54
N GLN A 150 2.19 25.38 -5.85
CA GLN A 150 3.40 25.42 -6.64
C GLN A 150 4.00 26.81 -6.48
N ASP A 151 5.12 26.91 -5.77
CA ASP A 151 5.97 28.08 -5.85
C ASP A 151 6.28 28.27 -7.33
N GLN A 152 5.92 29.42 -7.90
CA GLN A 152 6.16 29.75 -9.32
C GLN A 152 7.66 29.91 -9.65
N LYS A 153 8.54 29.43 -8.79
CA LYS A 153 9.98 29.39 -9.05
C LYS A 153 10.28 28.32 -10.06
N GLU A 154 10.87 28.71 -11.18
CA GLU A 154 11.47 27.74 -12.10
C GLU A 154 12.43 26.84 -11.33
N ILE A 155 12.16 25.53 -11.39
CA ILE A 155 13.08 24.54 -10.83
C ILE A 155 14.31 24.53 -11.78
N PRO A 156 15.50 24.92 -11.31
CA PRO A 156 16.65 24.97 -12.17
C PRO A 156 17.00 23.53 -12.63
N THR A 157 17.09 23.35 -13.93
CA THR A 157 17.59 22.10 -14.49
C THR A 157 19.08 22.01 -14.24
N LEU A 158 19.47 21.16 -13.30
CA LEU A 158 20.87 20.88 -13.04
C LEU A 158 21.33 19.75 -13.96
N SER A 159 22.22 20.03 -14.88
CA SER A 159 22.88 19.02 -15.70
C SER A 159 24.38 19.05 -15.43
N ALA A 160 24.95 17.89 -15.16
CA ALA A 160 26.41 17.76 -15.06
C ALA A 160 26.98 17.60 -16.47
N HIS A 161 27.59 18.65 -16.99
CA HIS A 161 28.37 18.62 -18.23
C HIS A 161 29.86 18.46 -17.85
N GLY A 162 30.27 17.22 -17.58
CA GLY A 162 31.66 16.92 -17.28
C GLY A 162 32.23 16.02 -18.34
N ASP A 163 33.15 16.54 -19.16
CA ASP A 163 33.89 15.77 -20.18
C ASP A 163 34.88 14.79 -19.58
N SER A 164 35.13 14.85 -18.27
CA SER A 164 35.98 13.89 -17.58
C SER A 164 35.62 13.75 -16.11
N TRP A 165 35.34 12.56 -15.71
CA TRP A 165 35.35 12.17 -14.29
C TRP A 165 36.80 12.32 -13.76
N LYS A 166 36.96 13.10 -12.69
CA LYS A 166 38.28 13.17 -12.04
C LYS A 166 38.69 11.78 -11.60
N LYS A 167 39.81 11.29 -12.13
CA LYS A 167 40.36 10.01 -11.72
C LYS A 167 40.75 10.09 -10.24
N PRO A 168 40.49 9.04 -9.45
CA PRO A 168 40.90 9.04 -8.05
C PRO A 168 42.42 9.17 -7.95
N LEU A 169 42.87 9.97 -6.98
CA LEU A 169 44.29 10.17 -6.70
C LEU A 169 44.96 8.89 -6.19
N ILE A 170 44.20 8.11 -5.41
CA ILE A 170 44.61 6.81 -4.89
C ILE A 170 43.88 5.73 -5.65
N LYS A 171 44.60 4.80 -6.25
CA LYS A 171 44.02 3.65 -6.94
C LYS A 171 44.14 2.43 -6.04
N ALA A 172 42.99 1.93 -5.57
CA ALA A 172 42.90 0.66 -4.86
C ALA A 172 42.32 -0.40 -5.79
N ALA A 173 42.87 -1.62 -5.77
CA ALA A 173 42.32 -2.74 -6.56
C ALA A 173 40.91 -3.12 -6.09
N LYS A 174 40.65 -3.01 -4.78
CA LYS A 174 39.34 -3.16 -4.15
C LYS A 174 39.14 -1.99 -3.18
N PRO A 175 38.41 -0.94 -3.57
CA PRO A 175 38.13 0.16 -2.67
C PRO A 175 37.24 -0.31 -1.51
N ARG A 176 37.56 0.07 -0.31
CA ARG A 176 36.75 -0.20 0.88
C ARG A 176 35.61 0.82 0.96
N VAL A 177 34.43 0.35 1.29
CA VAL A 177 33.22 1.20 1.44
C VAL A 177 32.65 0.98 2.83
N LEU A 178 32.63 2.03 3.64
CA LEU A 178 32.04 2.02 4.96
C LEU A 178 30.56 2.45 4.82
N ILE A 179 29.65 1.63 5.34
CA ILE A 179 28.20 1.86 5.33
C ILE A 179 27.72 2.02 6.78
N PRO A 180 27.65 3.26 7.30
CA PRO A 180 27.12 3.48 8.65
C PRO A 180 25.61 3.31 8.66
N VAL A 181 25.09 2.54 9.61
CA VAL A 181 23.67 2.25 9.79
C VAL A 181 23.19 2.91 11.07
N PHE A 182 22.37 3.94 10.92
CA PHE A 182 21.71 4.66 12.00
C PHE A 182 20.36 4.04 12.31
N PRO A 183 19.78 4.29 13.50
CA PRO A 183 18.39 3.91 13.77
C PRO A 183 17.44 4.45 12.71
N GLY A 184 16.67 3.57 12.09
CA GLY A 184 15.77 3.90 10.98
C GLY A 184 16.39 3.83 9.58
N THR A 185 17.70 3.56 9.45
CA THR A 185 18.33 3.26 8.16
C THR A 185 17.80 1.93 7.61
N ASN A 186 17.51 1.90 6.32
CA ASN A 186 17.11 0.72 5.56
C ASN A 186 18.01 0.54 4.35
N CYS A 187 17.96 -0.65 3.73
CA CYS A 187 18.67 -1.00 2.50
C CYS A 187 20.22 -1.05 2.64
N GLU A 188 20.77 -1.16 3.83
CA GLU A 188 22.20 -1.31 4.07
C GLU A 188 22.78 -2.55 3.40
N TYR A 189 22.03 -3.66 3.40
CA TYR A 189 22.43 -4.90 2.72
C TYR A 189 22.38 -4.77 1.20
N ASP A 190 21.39 -4.05 0.66
CA ASP A 190 21.29 -3.79 -0.77
C ASP A 190 22.41 -2.86 -1.23
N ALA A 191 22.73 -1.83 -0.45
CA ALA A 191 23.88 -0.96 -0.68
C ALA A 191 25.19 -1.75 -0.67
N ALA A 192 25.40 -2.61 0.32
CA ALA A 192 26.59 -3.46 0.39
C ALA A 192 26.68 -4.39 -0.82
N LYS A 193 25.56 -4.98 -1.24
CA LYS A 193 25.49 -5.85 -2.41
C LYS A 193 25.85 -5.13 -3.72
N ALA A 194 25.32 -3.91 -3.89
CA ALA A 194 25.61 -3.08 -5.04
C ALA A 194 27.10 -2.66 -5.10
N MET A 195 27.67 -2.27 -3.96
CA MET A 195 29.08 -1.91 -3.87
C MET A 195 30.00 -3.12 -4.13
N ALA A 196 29.65 -4.30 -3.60
CA ALA A 196 30.38 -5.54 -3.88
C ALA A 196 30.30 -5.93 -5.36
N ALA A 197 29.14 -5.79 -5.99
CA ALA A 197 28.96 -6.04 -7.43
C ALA A 197 29.79 -5.07 -8.30
N ALA A 198 30.00 -3.84 -7.83
CA ALA A 198 30.89 -2.86 -8.45
C ALA A 198 32.39 -3.12 -8.20
N GLY A 199 32.75 -4.18 -7.47
CA GLY A 199 34.15 -4.55 -7.19
C GLY A 199 34.73 -3.94 -5.92
N ALA A 200 33.91 -3.33 -5.06
CA ALA A 200 34.34 -2.80 -3.77
C ALA A 200 34.28 -3.85 -2.64
N GLU A 201 34.83 -3.52 -1.49
CA GLU A 201 34.74 -4.29 -0.25
C GLU A 201 33.90 -3.51 0.78
N PRO A 202 32.58 -3.78 0.84
CA PRO A 202 31.68 -3.07 1.74
C PRO A 202 31.76 -3.59 3.18
N GLU A 203 31.66 -2.67 4.13
CA GLU A 203 31.60 -2.96 5.56
C GLU A 203 30.40 -2.21 6.17
N ILE A 204 29.46 -2.94 6.77
CA ILE A 204 28.30 -2.38 7.48
C ILE A 204 28.68 -2.13 8.94
N VAL A 205 28.53 -0.90 9.41
CA VAL A 205 28.79 -0.51 10.80
C VAL A 205 27.52 0.06 11.44
N VAL A 206 27.00 -0.66 12.43
CA VAL A 206 25.78 -0.25 13.16
C VAL A 206 26.13 0.80 14.21
N ILE A 207 25.45 1.94 14.14
CA ILE A 207 25.53 3.01 15.12
C ILE A 207 24.55 2.72 16.24
N LYS A 208 25.07 2.39 17.44
CA LYS A 208 24.26 2.10 18.63
C LYS A 208 23.90 3.40 19.33
N ASN A 209 22.60 3.63 19.55
CA ASN A 209 22.10 4.89 20.15
C ASN A 209 21.38 4.73 21.48
N LEU A 210 21.44 3.56 22.11
CA LEU A 210 20.74 3.30 23.38
C LEU A 210 21.26 4.11 24.56
N THR A 211 22.56 4.45 24.56
CA THR A 211 23.20 5.27 25.60
C THR A 211 24.22 6.22 25.00
N ALA A 212 24.54 7.31 25.67
CA ALA A 212 25.59 8.24 25.27
C ALA A 212 26.96 7.54 25.08
N GLY A 213 27.28 6.58 25.95
CA GLY A 213 28.50 5.78 25.83
C GLY A 213 28.51 4.89 24.58
N ALA A 214 27.38 4.30 24.23
CA ALA A 214 27.23 3.48 23.01
C ALA A 214 27.39 4.33 21.73
N ILE A 215 26.89 5.56 21.74
CA ILE A 215 27.08 6.51 20.64
C ILE A 215 28.57 6.84 20.49
N ALA A 216 29.24 7.24 21.58
CA ALA A 216 30.65 7.58 21.56
C ALA A 216 31.52 6.42 21.04
N GLN A 217 31.30 5.20 21.52
CA GLN A 217 31.99 4.00 21.04
C GLN A 217 31.73 3.73 19.54
N SER A 218 30.50 3.92 19.06
CA SER A 218 30.16 3.73 17.66
C SER A 218 30.90 4.75 16.78
N MET A 219 30.94 6.00 17.21
CA MET A 219 31.64 7.07 16.48
C MET A 219 33.17 6.83 16.47
N GLU A 220 33.75 6.39 17.59
CA GLU A 220 35.14 6.01 17.65
C GLU A 220 35.44 4.84 16.70
N HIS A 221 34.60 3.83 16.66
CA HIS A 221 34.72 2.70 15.74
C HIS A 221 34.71 3.16 14.27
N VAL A 222 33.75 4.03 13.90
CA VAL A 222 33.67 4.61 12.55
C VAL A 222 34.98 5.38 12.22
N ALA A 223 35.46 6.22 13.15
CA ALA A 223 36.68 6.97 12.94
C ALA A 223 37.89 6.04 12.72
N GLN A 224 38.00 4.96 13.49
CA GLN A 224 39.07 3.95 13.33
C GLN A 224 39.01 3.25 11.96
N ARG A 225 37.76 2.95 11.49
CA ARG A 225 37.59 2.30 10.18
C ARG A 225 37.88 3.24 9.01
N LEU A 226 37.60 4.53 9.15
CA LEU A 226 37.94 5.56 8.15
C LEU A 226 39.45 5.85 8.05
N ALA A 227 40.21 5.59 9.11
CA ALA A 227 41.63 5.80 9.14
C ALA A 227 42.47 4.63 8.53
N GLN A 228 41.82 3.51 8.24
CA GLN A 228 42.41 2.29 7.66
C GLN A 228 42.23 2.25 6.12
#